data_60b20b20408ccac476c04722b20820a4
#
_entry.id   60b20b20408ccac476c04722b20820a4
#
_cell.length_a   1.000
_cell.length_b   1.000
_cell.length_c   1.000
_cell.angle_alpha   90.00
_cell.angle_beta   90.00
_cell.angle_gamma   90.00
#
_symmetry.space_group_name_H-M   'P 1'
#
loop_
_entity.id
_entity.type
_entity.pdbx_description
1 polymer ?
#
loop_
_entity_poly.entity_id
_entity_poly.type
_entity_poly.pdbx_seq_one_letter_code
_entity_poly.pdbx_strand_id
1 'polypeptide(L)'
;MKKFIALLMALCMVFALCACGGSASDNATTAPAADTAKADDTAADDAASTGNVHIGIVTGSVSQSEDDRRGAEAFQAMYGEDMVKLAIYPDNFTEELETTIQTIVNLSDDPDMKAIIVNQAVPGTTEAFRRIKESRPDIICIAGESHEDLPEIGSAADLVCNNDFVARGYLIIRTAHELGCDTFVHISFPRHMSYETMSRRVAIMQAACEEFGMKFVLETAPDPTSDVGVAGAQAYILEKVPEWVEKYGQKAAYFCTNDAHTEPLLKQLLEYGGYFIEADLPSPTMGYPGALGIDLTAEAGDYAKILAKVEEAICEKGGADRFGTWAFSYGYTVSAGLAQHALNVINGESELCDIDDIAKAYEVFSPGAAWNGSNYTNAETGVKAENTFLVYQDTYIMGNPGHYMGSTSVEVPEKYFTIK
;
A
#
# COMPACT_ATOMS: atom_id res chain seq x y z
N MET A 1 9.50 -45.50 -27.48
CA MET A 1 8.31 -46.37 -27.44
C MET A 1 7.14 -45.48 -27.02
N LYS A 2 6.61 -44.75 -27.89
CA LYS A 2 5.39 -44.83 -28.71
C LYS A 2 4.31 -45.68 -28.05
N LYS A 3 3.32 -45.01 -27.46
CA LYS A 3 1.93 -45.32 -27.11
C LYS A 3 1.59 -44.79 -25.73
N PHE A 4 1.01 -43.58 -25.71
CA PHE A 4 0.00 -43.06 -24.75
C PHE A 4 -0.22 -41.59 -25.06
N ILE A 5 -0.60 -41.30 -26.31
CA ILE A 5 -1.23 -40.01 -26.69
C ILE A 5 -2.43 -40.41 -27.56
N ALA A 6 -3.55 -40.58 -26.96
CA ALA A 6 -4.88 -40.59 -27.60
C ALA A 6 -5.91 -41.05 -26.58
N LEU A 7 -6.37 -40.14 -25.70
CA LEU A 7 -7.70 -40.23 -25.05
C LEU A 7 -7.92 -38.99 -24.17
N LEU A 8 -8.19 -37.87 -24.79
CA LEU A 8 -8.90 -36.73 -24.15
C LEU A 8 -9.25 -35.65 -25.18
N MET A 9 -10.00 -36.07 -26.22
CA MET A 9 -10.71 -35.14 -27.08
C MET A 9 -12.01 -35.79 -27.51
N ALA A 10 -13.02 -35.75 -26.66
CA ALA A 10 -14.42 -35.98 -27.01
C ALA A 10 -15.25 -35.84 -25.73
N LEU A 11 -15.70 -34.63 -25.40
CA LEU A 11 -16.95 -34.36 -24.68
C LEU A 11 -17.21 -32.83 -24.62
N CYS A 12 -17.46 -32.25 -25.77
CA CYS A 12 -18.12 -30.96 -25.88
C CYS A 12 -18.99 -31.02 -27.11
N MET A 13 -20.27 -31.31 -26.94
CA MET A 13 -21.41 -30.90 -27.77
C MET A 13 -22.62 -31.69 -27.35
N VAL A 14 -23.63 -30.96 -27.10
CA VAL A 14 -25.08 -31.26 -27.13
C VAL A 14 -25.75 -30.68 -25.87
N PHE A 15 -26.37 -29.51 -26.02
CA PHE A 15 -27.80 -29.28 -25.89
C PHE A 15 -28.12 -27.80 -26.16
N ALA A 16 -28.53 -27.53 -27.40
CA ALA A 16 -29.35 -26.38 -27.74
C ALA A 16 -30.76 -26.90 -28.06
N LEU A 17 -31.74 -26.00 -27.90
CA LEU A 17 -33.13 -26.06 -28.36
C LEU A 17 -34.18 -26.73 -27.44
N CYS A 18 -35.02 -25.88 -26.85
CA CYS A 18 -36.44 -25.88 -27.21
C CYS A 18 -37.07 -24.54 -26.80
N ALA A 19 -37.70 -23.98 -27.80
CA ALA A 19 -38.45 -22.75 -27.78
C ALA A 19 -39.96 -23.02 -27.70
N CYS A 20 -40.70 -21.93 -27.44
CA CYS A 20 -42.09 -21.64 -27.81
C CYS A 20 -43.25 -22.08 -26.90
N GLY A 21 -44.00 -21.06 -26.50
CA GLY A 21 -45.44 -21.03 -26.81
C GLY A 21 -46.34 -20.61 -25.69
N GLY A 22 -46.94 -19.43 -25.77
CA GLY A 22 -48.37 -19.25 -25.86
C GLY A 22 -49.11 -18.59 -24.69
N SER A 23 -49.44 -17.33 -24.90
CA SER A 23 -50.73 -16.63 -24.92
C SER A 23 -51.63 -16.56 -23.68
N ALA A 24 -51.79 -15.32 -23.21
CA ALA A 24 -53.02 -14.51 -23.03
C ALA A 24 -54.13 -14.99 -22.10
N SER A 25 -54.53 -14.16 -21.16
CA SER A 25 -55.88 -13.56 -21.10
C SER A 25 -56.11 -12.76 -19.80
N ASP A 26 -56.40 -11.49 -20.04
CA ASP A 26 -57.31 -10.53 -19.39
C ASP A 26 -57.91 -10.86 -17.98
N ASN A 27 -57.80 -9.92 -17.02
CA ASN A 27 -58.97 -9.15 -16.61
C ASN A 27 -58.62 -7.91 -15.77
N ALA A 28 -59.22 -6.83 -16.14
CA ALA A 28 -59.23 -5.52 -15.49
C ALA A 28 -60.12 -5.53 -14.23
N THR A 29 -59.78 -4.70 -13.24
CA THR A 29 -60.79 -3.92 -12.48
C THR A 29 -60.17 -2.75 -11.73
N THR A 30 -60.48 -1.58 -12.24
CA THR A 30 -60.80 -0.27 -11.64
C THR A 30 -60.09 0.22 -10.35
N ALA A 31 -59.58 1.45 -10.55
CA ALA A 31 -59.19 2.46 -9.54
C ALA A 31 -60.37 2.99 -8.69
N PRO A 32 -60.09 3.76 -7.60
CA PRO A 32 -60.35 5.17 -7.77
C PRO A 32 -59.23 6.09 -7.30
N ALA A 33 -59.28 7.28 -7.86
CA ALA A 33 -58.44 8.42 -7.65
C ALA A 33 -58.82 9.22 -6.42
N ALA A 34 -57.85 9.88 -5.82
CA ALA A 34 -57.89 11.18 -5.11
C ALA A 34 -56.46 11.44 -4.58
N ASP A 35 -55.85 12.54 -4.54
CA ASP A 35 -56.13 13.92 -4.86
C ASP A 35 -54.76 14.67 -4.82
N THR A 36 -54.65 15.68 -5.59
CA THR A 36 -53.53 16.56 -5.78
C THR A 36 -53.08 17.29 -4.51
N ALA A 37 -51.76 17.28 -4.28
CA ALA A 37 -51.09 18.40 -3.63
C ALA A 37 -49.83 18.74 -4.40
N LYS A 38 -49.82 19.88 -5.08
CA LYS A 38 -48.66 20.56 -5.60
C LYS A 38 -47.72 20.90 -4.45
N ALA A 39 -46.50 20.48 -4.51
CA ALA A 39 -45.39 21.09 -3.82
C ALA A 39 -44.41 21.65 -4.84
N ASP A 40 -44.05 22.88 -4.57
CA ASP A 40 -43.29 23.81 -5.37
C ASP A 40 -41.93 23.24 -5.86
N ASP A 41 -41.73 23.49 -7.11
CA ASP A 41 -40.50 23.32 -7.85
C ASP A 41 -39.59 24.52 -7.58
N THR A 42 -38.62 24.38 -6.68
CA THR A 42 -37.44 25.26 -6.59
C THR A 42 -36.34 24.55 -5.83
N ALA A 43 -35.56 23.74 -6.49
CA ALA A 43 -34.18 23.49 -6.15
C ALA A 43 -33.41 23.22 -7.42
N ALA A 44 -32.78 24.25 -7.79
CA ALA A 44 -31.91 24.53 -8.86
C ALA A 44 -30.82 23.48 -9.07
N ASP A 45 -30.75 23.23 -10.30
CA ASP A 45 -29.60 23.13 -11.18
C ASP A 45 -28.47 24.11 -10.77
N ASP A 46 -27.43 23.54 -10.19
CA ASP A 46 -26.03 23.92 -10.35
C ASP A 46 -25.19 22.64 -10.25
N ALA A 47 -25.56 21.63 -11.04
CA ALA A 47 -24.60 20.65 -11.46
C ALA A 47 -23.72 21.35 -12.50
N ALA A 48 -22.58 21.86 -12.05
CA ALA A 48 -21.50 22.19 -12.96
C ALA A 48 -21.34 21.01 -13.93
N SER A 49 -21.42 21.29 -15.22
CA SER A 49 -21.16 20.35 -16.29
C SER A 49 -19.76 19.78 -16.07
N THR A 50 -19.66 18.68 -15.35
CA THR A 50 -18.45 17.88 -15.31
C THR A 50 -18.30 17.28 -16.70
N GLY A 51 -17.46 17.89 -17.54
CA GLY A 51 -16.91 17.21 -18.70
C GLY A 51 -16.40 15.83 -18.25
N ASN A 52 -16.32 14.86 -19.14
CA ASN A 52 -15.79 13.55 -18.79
C ASN A 52 -14.46 13.72 -18.05
N VAL A 53 -14.36 13.10 -16.88
CA VAL A 53 -13.15 13.09 -16.06
C VAL A 53 -12.61 11.67 -16.05
N HIS A 54 -11.38 11.49 -16.58
CA HIS A 54 -10.70 10.21 -16.47
C HIS A 54 -9.50 10.31 -15.53
N ILE A 55 -9.31 9.25 -14.73
CA ILE A 55 -8.20 9.11 -13.81
C ILE A 55 -7.42 7.85 -14.16
N GLY A 56 -6.13 8.00 -14.44
CA GLY A 56 -5.21 6.90 -14.71
C GLY A 56 -4.54 6.43 -13.44
N ILE A 57 -4.48 5.12 -13.19
CA ILE A 57 -3.71 4.54 -12.09
C ILE A 57 -2.78 3.49 -12.67
N VAL A 58 -1.49 3.64 -12.40
CA VAL A 58 -0.43 2.74 -12.83
C VAL A 58 0.18 2.07 -11.61
N THR A 59 0.24 0.74 -11.62
CA THR A 59 0.80 -0.06 -10.53
C THR A 59 1.69 -1.17 -11.07
N GLY A 60 2.37 -1.89 -10.21
CA GLY A 60 2.95 -3.19 -10.53
C GLY A 60 1.87 -4.24 -10.82
N SER A 61 2.31 -5.42 -11.25
CA SER A 61 1.44 -6.59 -11.37
C SER A 61 1.06 -7.14 -9.99
N VAL A 62 0.01 -7.98 -9.94
CA VAL A 62 -0.37 -8.70 -8.70
C VAL A 62 0.77 -9.52 -8.12
N SER A 63 1.67 -10.05 -8.97
CA SER A 63 2.82 -10.84 -8.52
C SER A 63 3.91 -10.00 -7.83
N GLN A 64 3.98 -8.70 -8.11
CA GLN A 64 4.99 -7.79 -7.56
C GLN A 64 4.43 -6.86 -6.48
N SER A 65 3.19 -6.40 -6.65
CA SER A 65 2.58 -5.37 -5.83
C SER A 65 1.07 -5.62 -5.69
N GLU A 66 0.68 -6.76 -5.09
CA GLU A 66 -0.73 -7.17 -5.02
C GLU A 66 -1.60 -6.10 -4.37
N ASP A 67 -1.20 -5.60 -3.20
CA ASP A 67 -1.99 -4.62 -2.45
C ASP A 67 -2.19 -3.31 -3.25
N ASP A 68 -1.14 -2.81 -3.91
CA ASP A 68 -1.23 -1.61 -4.76
C ASP A 68 -2.22 -1.82 -5.92
N ARG A 69 -2.13 -2.97 -6.58
CA ARG A 69 -3.04 -3.33 -7.67
C ARG A 69 -4.48 -3.46 -7.19
N ARG A 70 -4.71 -4.11 -6.04
CA ARG A 70 -6.05 -4.27 -5.45
C ARG A 70 -6.66 -2.94 -5.02
N GLY A 71 -5.85 -1.99 -4.53
CA GLY A 71 -6.29 -0.62 -4.26
C GLY A 71 -6.77 0.10 -5.53
N ALA A 72 -6.00 0.01 -6.60
CA ALA A 72 -6.39 0.59 -7.90
C ALA A 72 -7.69 -0.05 -8.45
N GLU A 73 -7.83 -1.36 -8.35
CA GLU A 73 -9.05 -2.08 -8.72
C GLU A 73 -10.26 -1.71 -7.86
N ALA A 74 -10.05 -1.47 -6.55
CA ALA A 74 -11.11 -1.03 -5.65
C ALA A 74 -11.63 0.37 -6.02
N PHE A 75 -10.74 1.31 -6.35
CA PHE A 75 -11.14 2.62 -6.85
C PHE A 75 -11.89 2.50 -8.18
N GLN A 76 -11.41 1.67 -9.12
CA GLN A 76 -12.11 1.42 -10.38
C GLN A 76 -13.49 0.77 -10.17
N ALA A 77 -13.60 -0.16 -9.22
CA ALA A 77 -14.89 -0.79 -8.90
C ALA A 77 -15.90 0.22 -8.32
N MET A 78 -15.42 1.25 -7.60
CA MET A 78 -16.26 2.30 -7.02
C MET A 78 -16.77 3.30 -8.08
N TYR A 79 -15.91 3.69 -9.03
CA TYR A 79 -16.18 4.78 -9.98
C TYR A 79 -16.42 4.33 -11.43
N GLY A 80 -16.14 3.08 -11.74
CA GLY A 80 -16.36 2.46 -13.05
C GLY A 80 -15.17 2.56 -14.00
N GLU A 81 -15.10 1.59 -14.94
CA GLU A 81 -14.04 1.51 -15.96
C GLU A 81 -14.07 2.67 -16.97
N ASP A 82 -15.22 3.33 -17.14
CA ASP A 82 -15.34 4.49 -18.02
C ASP A 82 -14.54 5.67 -17.46
N MET A 83 -14.55 5.89 -16.14
CA MET A 83 -13.79 6.95 -15.49
C MET A 83 -12.35 6.52 -15.18
N VAL A 84 -12.11 5.28 -14.73
CA VAL A 84 -10.81 4.86 -14.20
C VAL A 84 -10.07 3.98 -15.18
N LYS A 85 -8.87 4.41 -15.59
CA LYS A 85 -8.01 3.68 -16.52
C LYS A 85 -6.84 3.07 -15.77
N LEU A 86 -6.76 1.73 -15.76
CA LEU A 86 -5.69 1.01 -15.07
C LEU A 86 -4.61 0.59 -16.06
N ALA A 87 -3.35 0.79 -15.67
CA ALA A 87 -2.19 0.29 -16.39
C ALA A 87 -1.24 -0.46 -15.43
N ILE A 88 -0.36 -1.28 -16.00
CA ILE A 88 0.63 -2.06 -15.25
C ILE A 88 1.98 -1.81 -15.92
N TYR A 89 2.98 -1.37 -15.14
CA TYR A 89 4.35 -1.29 -15.61
C TYR A 89 5.00 -2.69 -15.58
N PRO A 90 6.06 -2.94 -16.39
CA PRO A 90 6.75 -4.23 -16.45
C PRO A 90 7.32 -4.66 -15.10
N ASP A 91 7.29 -5.96 -14.79
CA ASP A 91 7.93 -6.51 -13.59
C ASP A 91 9.45 -6.26 -13.58
N ASN A 92 10.09 -6.24 -14.76
CA ASN A 92 11.50 -5.90 -14.94
C ASN A 92 11.73 -4.41 -15.26
N PHE A 93 11.03 -3.52 -14.56
CA PHE A 93 11.04 -2.07 -14.85
C PHE A 93 12.44 -1.46 -14.91
N THR A 94 13.42 -1.99 -14.18
CA THR A 94 14.81 -1.51 -14.23
C THR A 94 15.51 -1.81 -15.57
N GLU A 95 15.15 -2.89 -16.23
CA GLU A 95 15.67 -3.28 -17.55
C GLU A 95 14.76 -2.77 -18.68
N GLU A 96 13.48 -2.58 -18.40
CA GLU A 96 12.44 -2.14 -19.33
C GLU A 96 12.00 -0.68 -19.07
N LEU A 97 12.98 0.19 -18.78
CA LEU A 97 12.74 1.57 -18.36
C LEU A 97 11.86 2.36 -19.34
N GLU A 98 12.17 2.29 -20.67
CA GLU A 98 11.38 3.02 -21.66
C GLU A 98 9.95 2.46 -21.80
N THR A 99 9.75 1.15 -21.62
CA THR A 99 8.41 0.55 -21.59
C THR A 99 7.61 1.08 -20.40
N THR A 100 8.24 1.21 -19.25
CA THR A 100 7.63 1.81 -18.04
C THR A 100 7.22 3.25 -18.32
N ILE A 101 8.12 4.07 -18.89
CA ILE A 101 7.85 5.45 -19.24
C ILE A 101 6.67 5.55 -20.20
N GLN A 102 6.66 4.75 -21.30
CA GLN A 102 5.59 4.79 -22.28
C GLN A 102 4.26 4.32 -21.71
N THR A 103 4.24 3.33 -20.82
CA THR A 103 3.03 2.87 -20.14
C THR A 103 2.34 4.02 -19.39
N ILE A 104 3.11 4.87 -18.73
CA ILE A 104 2.59 6.03 -18.00
C ILE A 104 2.16 7.13 -18.96
N VAL A 105 3.03 7.48 -19.93
CA VAL A 105 2.79 8.57 -20.90
C VAL A 105 1.55 8.31 -21.76
N ASN A 106 1.33 7.06 -22.21
CA ASN A 106 0.20 6.71 -23.08
C ASN A 106 -1.17 7.03 -22.44
N LEU A 107 -1.28 7.08 -21.11
CA LEU A 107 -2.52 7.50 -20.47
C LEU A 107 -2.86 8.97 -20.76
N SER A 108 -1.86 9.81 -21.02
CA SER A 108 -2.06 11.23 -21.35
C SER A 108 -2.63 11.47 -22.75
N ASP A 109 -2.65 10.45 -23.63
CA ASP A 109 -3.27 10.54 -24.96
C ASP A 109 -4.79 10.62 -24.87
N ASP A 110 -5.37 10.21 -23.75
CA ASP A 110 -6.80 10.34 -23.49
C ASP A 110 -7.16 11.82 -23.28
N PRO A 111 -8.00 12.42 -24.12
CA PRO A 111 -8.35 13.84 -24.00
C PRO A 111 -9.08 14.20 -22.70
N ASP A 112 -9.76 13.24 -22.09
CA ASP A 112 -10.53 13.42 -20.86
C ASP A 112 -9.70 13.12 -19.60
N MET A 113 -8.42 12.69 -19.75
CA MET A 113 -7.51 12.44 -18.63
C MET A 113 -7.25 13.72 -17.84
N LYS A 114 -7.46 13.67 -16.52
CA LYS A 114 -7.26 14.80 -15.59
C LYS A 114 -6.22 14.51 -14.51
N ALA A 115 -6.01 13.25 -14.15
CA ALA A 115 -4.99 12.88 -13.20
C ALA A 115 -4.37 11.53 -13.57
N ILE A 116 -3.07 11.38 -13.30
CA ILE A 116 -2.35 10.12 -13.43
C ILE A 116 -1.60 9.86 -12.11
N ILE A 117 -1.91 8.73 -11.48
CA ILE A 117 -1.31 8.25 -10.25
C ILE A 117 -0.40 7.07 -10.58
N VAL A 118 0.85 7.11 -10.14
CA VAL A 118 1.78 5.97 -10.27
C VAL A 118 2.12 5.50 -8.87
N ASN A 119 1.76 4.26 -8.53
CA ASN A 119 2.06 3.61 -7.24
C ASN A 119 2.46 2.12 -7.46
N GLN A 120 3.63 1.67 -7.07
CA GLN A 120 4.80 2.41 -6.58
C GLN A 120 5.41 3.19 -7.74
N ALA A 121 5.86 4.42 -7.50
CA ALA A 121 6.51 5.24 -8.53
C ALA A 121 7.95 4.75 -8.77
N VAL A 122 8.07 3.73 -9.63
CA VAL A 122 9.34 3.06 -9.97
C VAL A 122 10.21 3.93 -10.89
N PRO A 123 11.51 3.60 -11.06
CA PRO A 123 12.40 4.32 -11.98
C PRO A 123 11.80 4.53 -13.37
N GLY A 124 11.88 5.75 -13.86
CA GLY A 124 11.25 6.23 -15.10
C GLY A 124 10.00 7.07 -14.89
N THR A 125 9.42 7.08 -13.68
CA THR A 125 8.21 7.86 -13.38
C THR A 125 8.48 9.36 -13.51
N THR A 126 9.61 9.85 -12.99
CA THR A 126 10.01 11.27 -13.12
C THR A 126 10.07 11.71 -14.58
N GLU A 127 10.70 10.92 -15.44
CA GLU A 127 10.80 11.22 -16.87
C GLU A 127 9.42 11.16 -17.55
N ALA A 128 8.59 10.19 -17.20
CA ALA A 128 7.23 10.10 -17.72
C ALA A 128 6.41 11.36 -17.38
N PHE A 129 6.47 11.82 -16.15
CA PHE A 129 5.77 13.04 -15.72
C PHE A 129 6.30 14.28 -16.43
N ARG A 130 7.61 14.41 -16.65
CA ARG A 130 8.18 15.49 -17.46
C ARG A 130 7.61 15.51 -18.87
N ARG A 131 7.58 14.35 -19.55
CA ARG A 131 7.00 14.22 -20.92
C ARG A 131 5.51 14.57 -20.95
N ILE A 132 4.75 14.13 -19.95
CA ILE A 132 3.33 14.47 -19.82
C ILE A 132 3.18 16.00 -19.66
N LYS A 133 3.92 16.61 -18.75
CA LYS A 133 3.83 18.06 -18.50
C LYS A 133 4.23 18.93 -19.69
N GLU A 134 5.09 18.44 -20.59
CA GLU A 134 5.44 19.14 -21.83
C GLU A 134 4.26 19.26 -22.79
N SER A 135 3.38 18.25 -22.87
CA SER A 135 2.26 18.19 -23.80
C SER A 135 0.89 18.44 -23.15
N ARG A 136 0.73 18.01 -21.91
CA ARG A 136 -0.52 18.07 -21.14
C ARG A 136 -0.24 18.60 -19.71
N PRO A 137 0.12 19.90 -19.57
CA PRO A 137 0.39 20.50 -18.26
C PRO A 137 -0.86 20.57 -17.36
N ASP A 138 -2.05 20.34 -17.93
CA ASP A 138 -3.33 20.29 -17.22
C ASP A 138 -3.57 19.00 -16.43
N ILE A 139 -2.84 17.92 -16.73
CA ILE A 139 -2.97 16.64 -16.01
C ILE A 139 -2.24 16.71 -14.66
N ILE A 140 -2.95 16.36 -13.59
CA ILE A 140 -2.35 16.21 -12.26
C ILE A 140 -1.52 14.92 -12.21
N CYS A 141 -0.22 15.02 -11.96
CA CYS A 141 0.70 13.89 -11.85
C CYS A 141 1.03 13.61 -10.39
N ILE A 142 0.67 12.43 -9.89
CA ILE A 142 0.85 12.03 -8.49
C ILE A 142 1.71 10.78 -8.39
N ALA A 143 2.74 10.83 -7.55
CA ALA A 143 3.60 9.71 -7.23
C ALA A 143 3.29 9.18 -5.82
N GLY A 144 2.95 7.90 -5.71
CA GLY A 144 2.87 7.19 -4.44
C GLY A 144 4.07 6.26 -4.27
N GLU A 145 4.62 6.16 -3.07
CA GLU A 145 5.76 5.31 -2.70
C GLU A 145 6.88 5.31 -3.75
N SER A 146 7.50 6.47 -3.95
CA SER A 146 8.55 6.64 -4.95
C SER A 146 9.81 5.85 -4.61
N HIS A 147 10.34 5.15 -5.62
CA HIS A 147 11.65 4.53 -5.61
C HIS A 147 12.74 5.45 -6.20
N GLU A 148 12.35 6.62 -6.70
CA GLU A 148 13.28 7.66 -7.17
C GLU A 148 13.51 8.68 -6.05
N ASP A 149 14.60 9.45 -6.15
CA ASP A 149 14.93 10.46 -5.14
C ASP A 149 13.78 11.46 -4.98
N LEU A 150 13.33 11.69 -3.75
CA LEU A 150 12.18 12.55 -3.47
C LEU A 150 12.33 13.99 -4.00
N PRO A 151 13.48 14.65 -3.92
CA PRO A 151 13.68 15.95 -4.58
C PRO A 151 13.57 15.88 -6.10
N GLU A 152 13.99 14.79 -6.73
CA GLU A 152 13.95 14.65 -8.18
C GLU A 152 12.53 14.42 -8.68
N ILE A 153 11.82 13.44 -8.14
CA ILE A 153 10.44 13.18 -8.53
C ILE A 153 9.51 14.33 -8.15
N GLY A 154 9.75 14.99 -7.00
CA GLY A 154 9.01 16.17 -6.58
C GLY A 154 9.18 17.37 -7.51
N SER A 155 10.25 17.41 -8.33
CA SER A 155 10.43 18.42 -9.37
C SER A 155 9.54 18.22 -10.62
N ALA A 156 8.98 17.02 -10.80
CA ALA A 156 8.18 16.64 -11.96
C ALA A 156 6.72 16.31 -11.60
N ALA A 157 6.46 15.83 -10.40
CA ALA A 157 5.13 15.55 -9.89
C ALA A 157 4.46 16.79 -9.29
N ASP A 158 3.13 16.84 -9.34
CA ASP A 158 2.36 17.86 -8.62
C ASP A 158 2.20 17.48 -7.13
N LEU A 159 2.19 16.18 -6.83
CA LEU A 159 2.14 15.64 -5.47
C LEU A 159 2.95 14.35 -5.38
N VAL A 160 3.70 14.21 -4.30
CA VAL A 160 4.40 12.96 -3.92
C VAL A 160 3.98 12.57 -2.51
N CYS A 161 3.57 11.31 -2.32
CA CYS A 161 3.25 10.75 -1.02
C CYS A 161 4.03 9.45 -0.80
N ASN A 162 4.94 9.46 0.17
CA ASN A 162 5.69 8.28 0.58
C ASN A 162 5.36 7.88 2.01
N ASN A 163 5.64 6.64 2.32
CA ASN A 163 5.70 6.14 3.67
C ASN A 163 6.68 6.97 4.53
N ASP A 164 6.26 7.37 5.72
CA ASP A 164 7.09 8.21 6.61
C ASP A 164 8.22 7.43 7.26
N PHE A 165 9.32 7.29 6.53
CA PHE A 165 10.54 6.64 7.02
C PHE A 165 11.20 7.41 8.18
N VAL A 166 10.95 8.70 8.33
CA VAL A 166 11.51 9.53 9.43
C VAL A 166 10.74 9.27 10.72
N ALA A 167 9.42 9.53 10.73
CA ALA A 167 8.59 9.30 11.90
C ALA A 167 8.62 7.83 12.32
N ARG A 168 8.46 6.90 11.39
CA ARG A 168 8.50 5.46 11.65
C ARG A 168 9.85 4.98 12.17
N GLY A 169 10.96 5.57 11.71
CA GLY A 169 12.28 5.28 12.27
C GLY A 169 12.34 5.46 13.78
N TYR A 170 11.66 6.48 14.31
CA TYR A 170 11.51 6.73 15.74
C TYR A 170 10.39 5.89 16.37
N LEU A 171 9.19 5.88 15.77
CA LEU A 171 7.98 5.28 16.34
C LEU A 171 8.07 3.76 16.48
N ILE A 172 8.69 3.05 15.53
CA ILE A 172 8.93 1.60 15.62
C ILE A 172 9.79 1.26 16.83
N ILE A 173 10.86 2.03 17.06
CA ILE A 173 11.75 1.82 18.21
C ILE A 173 11.04 2.17 19.51
N ARG A 174 10.30 3.27 19.56
CA ARG A 174 9.47 3.63 20.70
C ARG A 174 8.48 2.51 21.05
N THR A 175 7.75 2.00 20.06
CA THR A 175 6.81 0.88 20.26
C THR A 175 7.53 -0.38 20.77
N ALA A 176 8.67 -0.75 20.20
CA ALA A 176 9.45 -1.87 20.67
C ALA A 176 9.87 -1.70 22.13
N HIS A 177 10.31 -0.49 22.51
CA HIS A 177 10.66 -0.16 23.90
C HIS A 177 9.45 -0.27 24.85
N GLU A 178 8.28 0.25 24.46
CA GLU A 178 7.04 0.19 25.25
C GLU A 178 6.55 -1.25 25.46
N LEU A 179 6.79 -2.13 24.47
CA LEU A 179 6.54 -3.58 24.60
C LEU A 179 7.59 -4.31 25.43
N GLY A 180 8.61 -3.59 25.93
CA GLY A 180 9.65 -4.13 26.82
C GLY A 180 10.82 -4.80 26.10
N CYS A 181 11.03 -4.50 24.82
CA CYS A 181 12.22 -4.94 24.09
C CYS A 181 13.47 -4.17 24.59
N ASP A 182 14.60 -4.85 24.61
CA ASP A 182 15.92 -4.29 24.99
C ASP A 182 16.92 -4.27 23.83
N THR A 183 16.58 -4.94 22.75
CA THR A 183 17.40 -5.05 21.54
C THR A 183 16.53 -4.85 20.31
N PHE A 184 17.06 -4.15 19.30
CA PHE A 184 16.43 -4.01 17.98
C PHE A 184 17.38 -4.53 16.91
N VAL A 185 16.91 -5.47 16.10
CA VAL A 185 17.68 -6.13 15.03
C VAL A 185 17.13 -5.68 13.69
N HIS A 186 17.91 -4.89 12.97
CA HIS A 186 17.61 -4.41 11.63
C HIS A 186 18.27 -5.31 10.59
N ILE A 187 17.49 -5.89 9.68
CA ILE A 187 17.92 -6.84 8.66
C ILE A 187 17.80 -6.17 7.30
N SER A 188 18.90 -6.08 6.55
CA SER A 188 18.92 -5.44 5.23
C SER A 188 20.06 -5.98 4.37
N PHE A 189 20.31 -5.32 3.24
CA PHE A 189 21.36 -5.65 2.29
C PHE A 189 21.88 -4.40 1.57
N PRO A 190 23.09 -4.44 0.93
CA PRO A 190 23.77 -3.24 0.44
C PRO A 190 22.97 -2.37 -0.53
N ARG A 191 22.16 -2.94 -1.43
CA ARG A 191 21.34 -2.18 -2.37
C ARG A 191 20.30 -1.31 -1.65
N HIS A 192 19.55 -1.88 -0.70
CA HIS A 192 18.61 -1.09 0.10
C HIS A 192 19.31 -0.03 0.94
N MET A 193 20.47 -0.34 1.49
CA MET A 193 21.26 0.63 2.26
C MET A 193 21.90 1.74 1.41
N SER A 194 21.82 1.66 0.08
CA SER A 194 22.23 2.73 -0.82
C SER A 194 21.12 3.78 -1.09
N TYR A 195 19.87 3.47 -0.73
CA TYR A 195 18.76 4.42 -0.84
C TYR A 195 18.76 5.38 0.36
N GLU A 196 18.65 6.69 0.09
CA GLU A 196 18.63 7.73 1.14
C GLU A 196 17.55 7.46 2.20
N THR A 197 16.33 7.14 1.76
CA THR A 197 15.20 6.87 2.64
C THR A 197 15.46 5.71 3.60
N MET A 198 16.12 4.64 3.12
CA MET A 198 16.43 3.46 3.92
C MET A 198 17.61 3.69 4.87
N SER A 199 18.70 4.27 4.38
CA SER A 199 19.89 4.55 5.21
C SER A 199 19.59 5.59 6.29
N ARG A 200 18.80 6.61 5.96
CA ARG A 200 18.35 7.62 6.90
C ARG A 200 17.46 7.03 8.00
N ARG A 201 16.51 6.16 7.65
CA ARG A 201 15.69 5.44 8.63
C ARG A 201 16.54 4.62 9.60
N VAL A 202 17.56 3.92 9.10
CA VAL A 202 18.51 3.17 9.95
C VAL A 202 19.22 4.08 10.93
N ALA A 203 19.70 5.23 10.48
CA ALA A 203 20.38 6.20 11.37
C ALA A 203 19.42 6.73 12.45
N ILE A 204 18.15 6.98 12.09
CA ILE A 204 17.11 7.39 13.03
C ILE A 204 16.80 6.27 14.03
N MET A 205 16.62 5.03 13.57
CA MET A 205 16.40 3.87 14.44
C MET A 205 17.54 3.67 15.43
N GLN A 206 18.77 3.82 14.96
CA GLN A 206 19.96 3.73 15.83
C GLN A 206 19.97 4.82 16.90
N ALA A 207 19.70 6.08 16.52
CA ALA A 207 19.62 7.20 17.45
C ALA A 207 18.47 7.04 18.47
N ALA A 208 17.32 6.51 18.03
CA ALA A 208 16.21 6.22 18.92
C ALA A 208 16.53 5.08 19.90
N CYS A 209 17.20 4.02 19.44
CA CYS A 209 17.66 2.96 20.33
C CYS A 209 18.62 3.50 21.42
N GLU A 210 19.52 4.41 21.04
CA GLU A 210 20.41 5.08 22.00
C GLU A 210 19.62 5.88 23.05
N GLU A 211 18.60 6.64 22.61
CA GLU A 211 17.74 7.42 23.51
C GLU A 211 16.96 6.54 24.48
N PHE A 212 16.41 5.42 24.02
CA PHE A 212 15.65 4.50 24.85
C PHE A 212 16.51 3.47 25.62
N GLY A 213 17.84 3.52 25.46
CA GLY A 213 18.77 2.58 26.10
C GLY A 213 18.67 1.16 25.57
N MET A 214 18.22 0.99 24.34
CA MET A 214 18.12 -0.28 23.63
C MET A 214 19.40 -0.56 22.83
N LYS A 215 19.75 -1.83 22.68
CA LYS A 215 20.84 -2.25 21.80
C LYS A 215 20.36 -2.25 20.34
N PHE A 216 21.06 -1.54 19.47
CA PHE A 216 20.84 -1.60 18.02
C PHE A 216 21.80 -2.59 17.35
N VAL A 217 21.28 -3.42 16.44
CA VAL A 217 22.05 -4.45 15.73
C VAL A 217 21.70 -4.38 14.23
N LEU A 218 22.74 -4.40 13.39
CA LEU A 218 22.60 -4.59 11.93
C LEU A 218 22.95 -6.04 11.59
N GLU A 219 22.04 -6.72 10.94
CA GLU A 219 22.27 -8.01 10.31
C GLU A 219 22.09 -7.90 8.79
N THR A 220 22.90 -8.64 8.04
CA THR A 220 22.84 -8.63 6.60
C THR A 220 22.18 -9.90 6.10
N ALA A 221 21.23 -9.77 5.20
CA ALA A 221 20.59 -10.88 4.49
C ALA A 221 20.90 -10.78 2.99
N PRO A 222 20.74 -11.86 2.20
CA PRO A 222 20.89 -11.80 0.75
C PRO A 222 19.84 -10.89 0.11
N ASP A 223 20.24 -10.13 -0.91
CA ASP A 223 19.30 -9.40 -1.79
C ASP A 223 18.47 -10.40 -2.61
N PRO A 224 17.12 -10.37 -2.53
CA PRO A 224 16.26 -11.26 -3.31
C PRO A 224 16.37 -11.09 -4.83
N THR A 225 16.93 -9.96 -5.29
CA THR A 225 17.19 -9.72 -6.73
C THR A 225 18.58 -10.20 -7.19
N SER A 226 19.40 -10.72 -6.26
CA SER A 226 20.71 -11.29 -6.59
C SER A 226 20.60 -12.72 -7.13
N ASP A 227 21.74 -13.34 -7.46
CA ASP A 227 21.81 -14.71 -8.01
C ASP A 227 21.14 -15.78 -7.13
N VAL A 228 21.01 -15.54 -5.82
CA VAL A 228 20.32 -16.50 -4.92
C VAL A 228 18.80 -16.45 -5.07
N GLY A 229 18.28 -15.37 -5.60
CA GLY A 229 16.85 -15.15 -5.81
C GLY A 229 16.04 -15.09 -4.52
N VAL A 230 14.74 -14.93 -4.67
CA VAL A 230 13.77 -14.88 -3.54
C VAL A 230 13.89 -16.14 -2.67
N ALA A 231 13.91 -17.31 -3.28
CA ALA A 231 13.95 -18.58 -2.54
C ALA A 231 15.22 -18.73 -1.67
N GLY A 232 16.38 -18.31 -2.19
CA GLY A 232 17.63 -18.32 -1.42
C GLY A 232 17.64 -17.31 -0.29
N ALA A 233 17.09 -16.12 -0.51
CA ALA A 233 16.94 -15.10 0.51
C ALA A 233 16.00 -15.57 1.65
N GLN A 234 14.86 -16.17 1.32
CA GLN A 234 13.93 -16.75 2.28
C GLN A 234 14.57 -17.90 3.10
N ALA A 235 15.28 -18.82 2.42
CA ALA A 235 15.98 -19.92 3.10
C ALA A 235 17.02 -19.40 4.11
N TYR A 236 17.73 -18.32 3.76
CA TYR A 236 18.68 -17.67 4.66
C TYR A 236 18.01 -17.16 5.93
N ILE A 237 16.88 -16.46 5.82
CA ILE A 237 16.14 -15.95 6.98
C ILE A 237 15.65 -17.12 7.86
N LEU A 238 15.09 -18.17 7.25
CA LEU A 238 14.66 -19.38 7.99
C LEU A 238 15.82 -20.02 8.79
N GLU A 239 17.03 -20.00 8.26
CA GLU A 239 18.21 -20.54 8.94
C GLU A 239 18.72 -19.61 10.05
N LYS A 240 18.75 -18.28 9.78
CA LYS A 240 19.44 -17.33 10.67
C LYS A 240 18.61 -16.84 11.86
N VAL A 241 17.30 -16.73 11.72
CA VAL A 241 16.47 -16.19 12.82
C VAL A 241 16.59 -16.98 14.12
N PRO A 242 16.58 -18.34 14.13
CA PRO A 242 16.81 -19.09 15.36
C PRO A 242 18.16 -18.77 16.04
N GLU A 243 19.24 -18.64 15.26
CA GLU A 243 20.55 -18.24 15.75
C GLU A 243 20.53 -16.82 16.32
N TRP A 244 19.82 -15.89 15.66
CA TRP A 244 19.68 -14.51 16.13
C TRP A 244 18.85 -14.43 17.42
N VAL A 245 17.76 -15.20 17.54
CA VAL A 245 16.95 -15.23 18.76
C VAL A 245 17.76 -15.81 19.94
N GLU A 246 18.57 -16.85 19.71
CA GLU A 246 19.49 -17.38 20.73
C GLU A 246 20.53 -16.32 21.14
N LYS A 247 21.09 -15.58 20.16
CA LYS A 247 22.15 -14.59 20.36
C LYS A 247 21.67 -13.30 21.03
N TYR A 248 20.47 -12.81 20.62
CA TYR A 248 19.96 -11.49 21.04
C TYR A 248 18.87 -11.58 22.11
N GLY A 249 18.34 -12.77 22.37
CA GLY A 249 17.34 -13.01 23.40
C GLY A 249 15.89 -12.81 22.94
N GLN A 250 14.98 -13.24 23.82
CA GLN A 250 13.53 -13.23 23.57
C GLN A 250 12.91 -11.82 23.52
N LYS A 251 13.63 -10.81 24.04
CA LYS A 251 13.19 -9.40 24.05
C LYS A 251 13.78 -8.59 22.90
N ALA A 252 14.25 -9.24 21.86
CA ALA A 252 14.67 -8.58 20.63
C ALA A 252 13.48 -8.33 19.70
N ALA A 253 13.35 -7.10 19.22
CA ALA A 253 12.46 -6.75 18.11
C ALA A 253 13.23 -6.82 16.79
N TYR A 254 12.57 -7.31 15.76
CA TYR A 254 13.15 -7.53 14.43
C TYR A 254 12.43 -6.72 13.38
N PHE A 255 13.19 -6.21 12.43
CA PHE A 255 12.69 -5.47 11.27
C PHE A 255 13.50 -5.86 10.03
N CYS A 256 12.85 -6.10 8.90
CA CYS A 256 13.51 -6.35 7.62
C CYS A 256 13.04 -5.36 6.57
N THR A 257 13.95 -4.94 5.68
CA THR A 257 13.70 -3.93 4.66
C THR A 257 13.18 -4.48 3.34
N ASN A 258 12.82 -5.76 3.27
CA ASN A 258 12.31 -6.36 2.04
C ASN A 258 11.20 -7.37 2.33
N ASP A 259 10.14 -7.30 1.54
CA ASP A 259 8.93 -8.11 1.72
C ASP A 259 9.20 -9.61 1.60
N ALA A 260 10.14 -10.03 0.73
CA ALA A 260 10.52 -11.43 0.60
C ALA A 260 11.09 -12.03 1.90
N HIS A 261 11.66 -11.21 2.79
CA HIS A 261 12.16 -11.63 4.10
C HIS A 261 11.07 -11.70 5.18
N THR A 262 9.93 -11.03 4.98
CA THR A 262 8.91 -10.83 6.02
C THR A 262 8.24 -12.14 6.43
N GLU A 263 7.74 -12.92 5.48
CA GLU A 263 7.08 -14.19 5.78
C GLU A 263 7.97 -15.17 6.56
N PRO A 264 9.20 -15.50 6.10
CA PRO A 264 10.08 -16.41 6.86
C PRO A 264 10.51 -15.83 8.20
N LEU A 265 10.67 -14.50 8.34
CA LEU A 265 10.96 -13.85 9.61
C LEU A 265 9.80 -14.02 10.59
N LEU A 266 8.57 -13.70 10.21
CA LEU A 266 7.37 -13.87 11.05
C LEU A 266 7.22 -15.32 11.52
N LYS A 267 7.38 -16.27 10.59
CA LYS A 267 7.28 -17.71 10.89
C LYS A 267 8.27 -18.14 11.98
N GLN A 268 9.52 -17.73 11.86
CA GLN A 268 10.56 -18.08 12.80
C GLN A 268 10.40 -17.37 14.17
N LEU A 269 9.99 -16.10 14.16
CA LEU A 269 9.73 -15.37 15.41
C LEU A 269 8.54 -15.95 16.19
N LEU A 270 7.52 -16.49 15.50
CA LEU A 270 6.42 -17.22 16.14
C LEU A 270 6.92 -18.49 16.85
N GLU A 271 7.85 -19.21 16.22
CA GLU A 271 8.37 -20.49 16.73
C GLU A 271 9.43 -20.31 17.82
N TYR A 272 10.40 -19.38 17.61
CA TYR A 272 11.57 -19.24 18.47
C TYR A 272 11.50 -18.06 19.45
N GLY A 273 10.61 -17.10 19.25
CA GLY A 273 10.45 -15.91 20.08
C GLY A 273 11.00 -14.65 19.43
N GLY A 274 10.85 -13.52 20.14
CA GLY A 274 11.13 -12.18 19.61
C GLY A 274 9.87 -11.42 19.23
N TYR A 275 10.04 -10.18 18.80
CA TYR A 275 8.97 -9.23 18.49
C TYR A 275 9.08 -8.77 17.03
N PHE A 276 7.94 -8.49 16.43
CA PHE A 276 7.85 -7.88 15.11
C PHE A 276 6.84 -6.74 15.16
N ILE A 277 7.31 -5.50 15.05
CA ILE A 277 6.47 -4.32 15.27
C ILE A 277 5.64 -4.00 14.03
N GLU A 278 6.28 -3.92 12.87
CA GLU A 278 5.62 -3.75 11.59
C GLU A 278 6.55 -4.09 10.42
N ALA A 279 5.98 -4.36 9.25
CA ALA A 279 6.72 -4.57 8.01
C ALA A 279 7.26 -3.25 7.45
N ASP A 280 8.10 -3.32 6.43
CA ASP A 280 8.55 -2.16 5.66
C ASP A 280 7.38 -1.44 4.99
N LEU A 281 6.55 -2.18 4.28
CA LEU A 281 5.25 -1.74 3.78
C LEU A 281 4.14 -2.44 4.60
N PRO A 282 3.63 -1.79 5.66
CA PRO A 282 2.78 -2.49 6.62
C PRO A 282 1.41 -2.85 6.05
N SER A 283 1.04 -4.11 6.26
CA SER A 283 -0.27 -4.66 5.88
C SER A 283 -0.52 -5.94 6.66
N PRO A 284 -1.75 -6.25 7.08
CA PRO A 284 -2.07 -7.55 7.66
C PRO A 284 -1.98 -8.70 6.65
N THR A 285 -1.83 -8.39 5.36
CA THR A 285 -1.55 -9.38 4.30
C THR A 285 -0.05 -9.59 4.07
N MET A 286 0.81 -8.66 4.51
CA MET A 286 2.25 -8.73 4.27
C MET A 286 2.93 -9.83 5.10
N GLY A 287 3.17 -10.98 4.47
CA GLY A 287 3.87 -12.12 5.06
C GLY A 287 3.06 -12.94 6.07
N TYR A 288 2.03 -12.37 6.71
CA TYR A 288 1.24 -13.05 7.72
C TYR A 288 0.49 -14.28 7.20
N PRO A 289 -0.23 -14.23 6.05
CA PRO A 289 -0.97 -15.41 5.57
C PRO A 289 -0.08 -16.63 5.37
N GLY A 290 1.09 -16.45 4.72
CA GLY A 290 2.06 -17.53 4.49
C GLY A 290 2.69 -18.03 5.79
N ALA A 291 3.11 -17.14 6.69
CA ALA A 291 3.71 -17.51 7.97
C ALA A 291 2.73 -18.28 8.88
N LEU A 292 1.45 -17.94 8.82
CA LEU A 292 0.39 -18.56 9.62
C LEU A 292 -0.23 -19.78 8.94
N GLY A 293 -0.10 -19.91 7.62
CA GLY A 293 -0.76 -20.95 6.83
C GLY A 293 -2.26 -20.75 6.71
N ILE A 294 -2.73 -19.50 6.63
CA ILE A 294 -4.15 -19.14 6.51
C ILE A 294 -4.47 -18.63 5.10
N ASP A 295 -5.71 -18.89 4.66
CA ASP A 295 -6.26 -18.39 3.40
C ASP A 295 -7.20 -17.21 3.69
N LEU A 296 -6.93 -16.05 3.07
CA LEU A 296 -7.70 -14.82 3.22
C LEU A 296 -8.58 -14.50 1.99
N THR A 297 -8.73 -15.44 1.06
CA THR A 297 -9.50 -15.24 -0.18
C THR A 297 -10.95 -14.83 0.08
N ALA A 298 -11.56 -15.38 1.14
CA ALA A 298 -12.95 -15.07 1.51
C ALA A 298 -13.10 -13.65 2.11
N GLU A 299 -12.03 -13.08 2.66
CA GLU A 299 -12.00 -11.78 3.28
C GLU A 299 -11.41 -10.69 2.35
N ALA A 300 -11.08 -11.02 1.10
CA ALA A 300 -10.41 -10.11 0.18
C ALA A 300 -11.11 -8.74 0.10
N GLY A 301 -10.34 -7.67 0.37
CA GLY A 301 -10.82 -6.28 0.41
C GLY A 301 -11.50 -5.85 1.72
N ASP A 302 -11.79 -6.77 2.65
CA ASP A 302 -12.34 -6.46 3.99
C ASP A 302 -11.22 -6.52 5.03
N TYR A 303 -10.45 -5.44 5.14
CA TYR A 303 -9.29 -5.38 6.02
C TYR A 303 -9.63 -5.56 7.50
N ALA A 304 -10.82 -5.20 7.94
CA ALA A 304 -11.26 -5.45 9.31
C ALA A 304 -11.37 -6.95 9.60
N LYS A 305 -11.93 -7.72 8.66
CA LYS A 305 -11.98 -9.18 8.79
C LYS A 305 -10.62 -9.84 8.58
N ILE A 306 -9.82 -9.32 7.65
CA ILE A 306 -8.45 -9.78 7.44
C ILE A 306 -7.64 -9.64 8.73
N LEU A 307 -7.64 -8.44 9.34
CA LEU A 307 -6.93 -8.18 10.59
C LEU A 307 -7.40 -9.09 11.71
N ALA A 308 -8.72 -9.24 11.90
CA ALA A 308 -9.28 -10.09 12.94
C ALA A 308 -8.85 -11.57 12.77
N LYS A 309 -8.85 -12.09 11.54
CA LYS A 309 -8.44 -13.47 11.25
C LYS A 309 -6.94 -13.69 11.43
N VAL A 310 -6.12 -12.71 11.05
CA VAL A 310 -4.68 -12.74 11.28
C VAL A 310 -4.38 -12.68 12.78
N GLU A 311 -5.04 -11.78 13.52
CA GLU A 311 -4.90 -11.65 14.97
C GLU A 311 -5.28 -12.93 15.72
N GLU A 312 -6.41 -13.55 15.36
CA GLU A 312 -6.83 -14.84 15.92
C GLU A 312 -5.73 -15.89 15.73
N ALA A 313 -5.23 -16.04 14.50
CA ALA A 313 -4.18 -17.03 14.19
C ALA A 313 -2.83 -16.72 14.87
N ILE A 314 -2.47 -15.46 15.05
CA ILE A 314 -1.29 -15.04 15.82
C ILE A 314 -1.47 -15.43 17.29
N CYS A 315 -2.62 -15.14 17.89
CA CYS A 315 -2.93 -15.47 19.28
C CYS A 315 -2.93 -16.99 19.53
N GLU A 316 -3.52 -17.77 18.64
CA GLU A 316 -3.52 -19.24 18.71
C GLU A 316 -2.11 -19.84 18.68
N LYS A 317 -1.18 -19.19 17.96
CA LYS A 317 0.23 -19.59 17.90
C LYS A 317 1.09 -19.00 19.05
N GLY A 318 0.48 -18.31 20.02
CA GLY A 318 1.19 -17.73 21.16
C GLY A 318 1.97 -16.45 20.82
N GLY A 319 1.60 -15.76 19.75
CA GLY A 319 2.20 -14.51 19.30
C GLY A 319 1.57 -13.24 19.89
N ALA A 320 0.53 -13.35 20.72
CA ALA A 320 -0.15 -12.20 21.30
C ALA A 320 0.83 -11.19 21.92
N ASP A 321 0.58 -9.90 21.71
CA ASP A 321 1.36 -8.76 22.22
C ASP A 321 2.82 -8.69 21.71
N ARG A 322 3.16 -9.45 20.66
CA ARG A 322 4.51 -9.49 20.08
C ARG A 322 4.57 -9.18 18.60
N PHE A 323 3.43 -9.18 17.92
CA PHE A 323 3.33 -8.96 16.48
C PHE A 323 2.41 -7.78 16.16
N GLY A 324 2.88 -6.92 15.30
CA GLY A 324 2.14 -5.73 14.90
C GLY A 324 2.12 -5.51 13.40
N THR A 325 1.25 -4.61 12.98
CA THR A 325 1.04 -4.17 11.60
C THR A 325 0.31 -2.83 11.60
N TRP A 326 0.03 -2.27 10.44
CA TRP A 326 -1.08 -1.33 10.28
C TRP A 326 -2.38 -2.10 10.06
N ALA A 327 -3.50 -1.54 10.51
CA ALA A 327 -4.79 -2.20 10.40
C ALA A 327 -5.26 -2.33 8.94
N PHE A 328 -4.84 -1.40 8.08
CA PHE A 328 -5.09 -1.41 6.65
C PHE A 328 -3.78 -1.45 5.88
N SER A 329 -3.80 -2.10 4.73
CA SER A 329 -2.65 -2.13 3.85
C SER A 329 -2.25 -0.74 3.38
N TYR A 330 -0.95 -0.44 3.48
CA TYR A 330 -0.37 0.79 2.96
C TYR A 330 -0.58 0.90 1.44
N GLY A 331 -0.12 -0.07 0.68
CA GLY A 331 -0.18 -0.04 -0.79
C GLY A 331 -1.60 0.07 -1.34
N TYR A 332 -2.54 -0.70 -0.77
CA TYR A 332 -3.96 -0.63 -1.12
C TYR A 332 -4.52 0.78 -0.89
N THR A 333 -4.28 1.32 0.31
CA THR A 333 -4.84 2.63 0.68
C THR A 333 -4.22 3.76 -0.12
N VAL A 334 -2.90 3.73 -0.35
CA VAL A 334 -2.22 4.78 -1.12
C VAL A 334 -2.68 4.79 -2.58
N SER A 335 -2.78 3.63 -3.23
CA SER A 335 -3.24 3.56 -4.63
C SER A 335 -4.66 4.10 -4.80
N ALA A 336 -5.59 3.65 -3.96
CA ALA A 336 -6.99 4.08 -4.02
C ALA A 336 -7.18 5.50 -3.50
N GLY A 337 -6.54 5.84 -2.39
CA GLY A 337 -6.70 7.12 -1.71
C GLY A 337 -6.08 8.29 -2.47
N LEU A 338 -4.93 8.12 -3.14
CA LEU A 338 -4.38 9.17 -4.00
C LEU A 338 -5.27 9.43 -5.23
N ALA A 339 -5.90 8.39 -5.78
CA ALA A 339 -6.87 8.56 -6.86
C ALA A 339 -8.14 9.28 -6.35
N GLN A 340 -8.61 8.96 -5.13
CA GLN A 340 -9.71 9.67 -4.49
C GLN A 340 -9.35 11.14 -4.22
N HIS A 341 -8.13 11.38 -3.74
CA HIS A 341 -7.65 12.74 -3.48
C HIS A 341 -7.61 13.57 -4.77
N ALA A 342 -7.06 12.98 -5.86
CA ALA A 342 -7.07 13.62 -7.17
C ALA A 342 -8.50 13.97 -7.64
N LEU A 343 -9.45 13.06 -7.45
CA LEU A 343 -10.85 13.30 -7.79
C LEU A 343 -11.46 14.45 -6.98
N ASN A 344 -11.19 14.47 -5.66
CA ASN A 344 -11.66 15.56 -4.77
C ASN A 344 -11.07 16.91 -5.20
N VAL A 345 -9.78 16.95 -5.56
CA VAL A 345 -9.12 18.18 -6.08
C VAL A 345 -9.75 18.63 -7.40
N ILE A 346 -10.00 17.72 -8.33
CA ILE A 346 -10.65 18.03 -9.61
C ILE A 346 -12.06 18.60 -9.40
N ASN A 347 -12.78 18.10 -8.39
CA ASN A 347 -14.11 18.58 -8.03
C ASN A 347 -14.09 19.89 -7.22
N GLY A 348 -12.91 20.37 -6.80
CA GLY A 348 -12.75 21.56 -5.95
C GLY A 348 -13.14 21.34 -4.49
N GLU A 349 -13.10 20.10 -4.03
CA GLU A 349 -13.44 19.67 -2.65
C GLU A 349 -12.22 19.59 -1.74
N SER A 350 -11.00 19.60 -2.28
CA SER A 350 -9.74 19.44 -1.58
C SER A 350 -8.62 20.29 -2.20
N GLU A 351 -7.67 20.70 -1.38
CA GLU A 351 -6.41 21.29 -1.83
C GLU A 351 -5.37 20.18 -2.11
N LEU A 352 -4.69 20.25 -3.25
CA LEU A 352 -3.79 19.18 -3.70
C LEU A 352 -2.67 18.86 -2.69
N CYS A 353 -2.04 19.90 -2.13
CA CYS A 353 -0.92 19.79 -1.22
C CYS A 353 -1.34 20.10 0.23
N ASP A 354 -2.38 19.44 0.72
CA ASP A 354 -2.84 19.52 2.10
C ASP A 354 -2.90 18.12 2.74
N ILE A 355 -2.21 17.95 3.86
CA ILE A 355 -2.07 16.64 4.52
C ILE A 355 -3.40 16.14 5.11
N ASP A 356 -4.24 17.04 5.60
CA ASP A 356 -5.53 16.67 6.19
C ASP A 356 -6.50 16.21 5.09
N ASP A 357 -6.44 16.81 3.91
CA ASP A 357 -7.25 16.42 2.75
C ASP A 357 -6.77 15.09 2.15
N ILE A 358 -5.45 14.85 2.11
CA ILE A 358 -4.88 13.55 1.74
C ILE A 358 -5.35 12.47 2.72
N ALA A 359 -5.26 12.73 4.04
CA ALA A 359 -5.69 11.79 5.07
C ALA A 359 -7.19 11.46 4.98
N LYS A 360 -8.05 12.44 4.71
CA LYS A 360 -9.50 12.21 4.47
C LYS A 360 -9.75 11.32 3.26
N ALA A 361 -8.99 11.49 2.18
CA ALA A 361 -9.11 10.63 1.01
C ALA A 361 -8.64 9.19 1.31
N TYR A 362 -7.60 9.02 2.12
CA TYR A 362 -7.15 7.70 2.57
C TYR A 362 -8.19 7.01 3.45
N GLU A 363 -8.88 7.74 4.32
CA GLU A 363 -9.92 7.19 5.21
C GLU A 363 -11.07 6.53 4.44
N VAL A 364 -11.36 6.96 3.21
CA VAL A 364 -12.38 6.31 2.35
C VAL A 364 -12.06 4.84 2.12
N PHE A 365 -10.78 4.50 2.00
CA PHE A 365 -10.29 3.14 1.75
C PHE A 365 -9.67 2.46 2.99
N SER A 366 -9.65 3.16 4.10
CA SER A 366 -9.18 2.67 5.39
C SER A 366 -10.06 3.20 6.53
N PRO A 367 -11.36 2.86 6.53
CA PRO A 367 -12.34 3.46 7.45
C PRO A 367 -11.99 3.18 8.91
N GLY A 368 -11.82 4.26 9.68
CA GLY A 368 -11.45 4.20 11.09
C GLY A 368 -9.95 4.08 11.36
N ALA A 369 -9.11 4.04 10.33
CA ALA A 369 -7.66 4.17 10.51
C ALA A 369 -7.28 5.62 10.85
N ALA A 370 -6.40 5.79 11.82
CA ALA A 370 -5.79 7.09 12.10
C ALA A 370 -4.55 7.27 11.22
N TRP A 371 -4.53 8.33 10.43
CA TRP A 371 -3.40 8.75 9.61
C TRP A 371 -2.74 10.01 10.17
N ASN A 372 -1.44 10.13 9.98
CA ASN A 372 -0.68 11.34 10.23
C ASN A 372 0.44 11.44 9.20
N GLY A 373 1.06 12.60 9.11
CA GLY A 373 2.17 12.81 8.20
C GLY A 373 2.73 14.21 8.29
N SER A 374 3.79 14.42 7.52
CA SER A 374 4.45 15.72 7.42
C SER A 374 5.05 15.92 6.04
N ASN A 375 5.39 17.17 5.71
CA ASN A 375 6.18 17.40 4.50
C ASN A 375 7.59 16.83 4.64
N TYR A 376 8.08 16.23 3.57
CA TYR A 376 9.47 15.81 3.48
C TYR A 376 10.42 17.00 3.67
N THR A 377 11.40 16.82 4.54
CA THR A 377 12.50 17.76 4.72
C THR A 377 13.80 17.13 4.23
N ASN A 378 14.41 17.73 3.23
CA ASN A 378 15.72 17.30 2.72
C ASN A 378 16.77 17.46 3.81
N ALA A 379 17.40 16.37 4.24
CA ALA A 379 18.35 16.36 5.36
C ALA A 379 19.65 17.12 5.07
N GLU A 380 20.03 17.27 3.79
CA GLU A 380 21.25 17.99 3.40
C GLU A 380 21.08 19.49 3.41
N THR A 381 19.94 19.96 2.88
CA THR A 381 19.66 21.38 2.69
C THR A 381 18.79 21.97 3.78
N GLY A 382 18.07 21.17 4.56
CA GLY A 382 17.06 21.62 5.51
C GLY A 382 15.79 22.19 4.85
N VAL A 383 15.66 22.07 3.53
CA VAL A 383 14.51 22.61 2.79
C VAL A 383 13.34 21.64 2.92
N LYS A 384 12.19 22.18 3.34
CA LYS A 384 10.91 21.48 3.41
C LYS A 384 10.25 21.55 2.03
N ALA A 385 9.91 20.39 1.47
CA ALA A 385 9.19 20.31 0.20
C ALA A 385 7.73 20.68 0.37
N GLU A 386 7.17 21.46 -0.55
CA GLU A 386 5.77 21.89 -0.47
C GLU A 386 4.80 20.83 -0.99
N ASN A 387 5.24 19.99 -1.93
CA ASN A 387 4.44 18.99 -2.63
C ASN A 387 4.84 17.54 -2.34
N THR A 388 5.69 17.30 -1.35
CA THR A 388 6.14 15.96 -0.97
C THR A 388 5.80 15.68 0.47
N PHE A 389 4.95 14.68 0.70
CA PHE A 389 4.46 14.31 2.01
C PHE A 389 4.94 12.91 2.39
N LEU A 390 5.25 12.75 3.66
CA LEU A 390 5.51 11.47 4.30
C LEU A 390 4.32 11.14 5.20
N VAL A 391 3.72 9.96 5.02
CA VAL A 391 2.49 9.56 5.69
C VAL A 391 2.65 8.25 6.44
N TYR A 392 1.93 8.09 7.53
CA TYR A 392 1.91 6.84 8.30
C TYR A 392 0.57 6.64 9.01
N GLN A 393 0.27 5.39 9.29
CA GLN A 393 -0.89 4.94 10.03
C GLN A 393 -0.48 4.54 11.46
N ASP A 394 -1.44 4.49 12.37
CA ASP A 394 -1.19 4.00 13.72
C ASP A 394 -0.83 2.51 13.72
N THR A 395 0.22 2.17 14.46
CA THR A 395 0.65 0.78 14.65
C THR A 395 -0.37 0.03 15.50
N TYR A 396 -0.84 -1.12 15.02
CA TYR A 396 -1.72 -2.04 15.73
C TYR A 396 -0.93 -3.26 16.21
N ILE A 397 -0.95 -3.54 17.49
CA ILE A 397 -0.36 -4.75 18.08
C ILE A 397 -1.45 -5.78 18.29
N MET A 398 -1.28 -6.93 17.64
CA MET A 398 -2.21 -8.05 17.72
C MET A 398 -2.13 -8.71 19.08
N GLY A 399 -3.29 -8.92 19.71
CA GLY A 399 -3.37 -9.43 21.08
C GLY A 399 -4.73 -10.02 21.41
N ASN A 400 -5.06 -10.11 22.69
CA ASN A 400 -6.36 -10.61 23.11
C ASN A 400 -6.95 -9.75 24.24
N PRO A 401 -7.60 -8.60 23.87
CA PRO A 401 -7.72 -8.01 22.53
C PRO A 401 -6.44 -7.30 22.07
N GLY A 402 -6.29 -7.11 20.76
CA GLY A 402 -5.27 -6.24 20.21
C GLY A 402 -5.59 -4.75 20.41
N HIS A 403 -4.59 -3.90 20.18
CA HIS A 403 -4.72 -2.48 20.45
C HIS A 403 -3.82 -1.60 19.58
N TYR A 404 -4.24 -0.37 19.36
CA TYR A 404 -3.42 0.66 18.72
C TYR A 404 -2.43 1.26 19.71
N MET A 405 -1.24 1.60 19.21
CA MET A 405 -0.16 2.20 20.02
C MET A 405 -0.29 3.72 20.19
N GLY A 406 -1.25 4.37 19.51
CA GLY A 406 -1.41 5.81 19.51
C GLY A 406 -0.27 6.53 18.79
N SER A 407 0.42 5.87 17.88
CA SER A 407 1.61 6.38 17.18
C SER A 407 1.34 7.68 16.44
N THR A 408 0.15 7.85 15.85
CA THR A 408 -0.25 9.05 15.13
C THR A 408 -0.49 10.27 16.02
N SER A 409 -0.57 10.08 17.34
CA SER A 409 -0.71 11.15 18.33
C SER A 409 0.62 11.52 19.00
N VAL A 410 1.71 10.86 18.60
CA VAL A 410 3.05 11.08 19.18
C VAL A 410 3.77 12.17 18.41
N GLU A 411 4.24 13.19 19.10
CA GLU A 411 5.14 14.18 18.51
C GLU A 411 6.55 13.58 18.38
N VAL A 412 7.01 13.42 17.14
CA VAL A 412 8.37 12.97 16.86
C VAL A 412 9.34 14.13 17.13
N PRO A 413 10.38 13.94 17.97
CA PRO A 413 11.30 15.05 18.29
C PRO A 413 12.01 15.62 17.05
N GLU A 414 12.08 16.95 16.95
CA GLU A 414 12.64 17.67 15.80
C GLU A 414 14.06 17.19 15.38
N LYS A 415 14.87 16.74 16.35
CA LYS A 415 16.22 16.25 16.06
C LYS A 415 16.26 15.10 15.05
N TYR A 416 15.19 14.27 14.97
CA TYR A 416 15.13 13.15 14.04
C TYR A 416 14.96 13.60 12.58
N PHE A 417 14.34 14.76 12.34
CA PHE A 417 14.17 15.31 11.00
C PHE A 417 15.47 15.88 10.41
N THR A 418 16.52 15.99 11.20
CA THR A 418 17.85 16.49 10.77
C THR A 418 18.91 15.38 10.66
N ILE A 419 18.58 14.15 11.00
CA ILE A 419 19.45 12.97 10.82
C ILE A 419 19.56 12.67 9.31
N LYS A 420 20.81 12.38 8.88
CA LYS A 420 21.17 12.05 7.50
C LYS A 420 21.39 10.57 7.32
#